data_82d1ff51a65ecf8eeddab7c1192d75c9
#
_entry.id   82d1ff51a65ecf8eeddab7c1192d75c9
#
_cell.length_a   1.000
_cell.length_b   1.000
_cell.length_c   1.000
_cell.angle_alpha   90.00
_cell.angle_beta   90.00
_cell.angle_gamma   90.00
#
_symmetry.space_group_name_H-M   'P 1'
#
loop_
_entity.id
_entity.type
_entity.pdbx_description
1 polymer ?
#
loop_
_entity_poly.entity_id
_entity_poly.type
_entity_poly.pdbx_seq_one_letter_code
_entity_poly.pdbx_strand_id
1 'polypeptide(L)'
;EEAAQSDVRLSEGSLYPEVSLTAGVERAHESSTEDFTSDTADIIASVSIPLYQQGAVYSGVRSAKQTAGQARIQIDEARRSVIENATSAWETLVTARASIESQQAQVSSAEVALDGVQREASVGSRTVLDVLDQEQELLQARVDLVGSRRDAAVAEFQVKAAMGALNAQVLGLPVEIYDTESNYNKVKGQWWGTD
;
A
#
# COMPACT_ATOMS: atom_id res chain seq x y z
N GLU A 1 10.47 -8.06 -8.48
CA GLU A 1 11.00 -9.07 -9.41
C GLU A 1 12.38 -8.64 -9.91
N GLU A 2 12.54 -7.43 -10.45
CA GLU A 2 13.83 -6.93 -10.98
C GLU A 2 14.95 -6.96 -9.93
N ALA A 3 14.66 -6.55 -8.69
CA ALA A 3 15.61 -6.65 -7.59
C ALA A 3 16.09 -8.10 -7.37
N ALA A 4 15.13 -9.04 -7.30
CA ALA A 4 15.47 -10.46 -7.11
C ALA A 4 16.25 -11.06 -8.30
N GLN A 5 16.01 -10.57 -9.53
CA GLN A 5 16.83 -10.95 -10.69
C GLN A 5 18.24 -10.35 -10.62
N SER A 6 18.38 -9.14 -10.07
CA SER A 6 19.69 -8.52 -9.82
C SER A 6 20.46 -9.26 -8.74
N ASP A 7 19.78 -9.77 -7.70
CA ASP A 7 20.38 -10.62 -6.66
C ASP A 7 20.89 -11.96 -7.24
N VAL A 8 20.21 -12.52 -8.24
CA VAL A 8 20.73 -13.70 -8.97
C VAL A 8 22.03 -13.36 -9.68
N ARG A 9 22.11 -12.21 -10.40
CA ARG A 9 23.34 -11.76 -11.07
C ARG A 9 24.46 -11.49 -10.07
N LEU A 10 24.13 -10.89 -8.92
CA LEU A 10 25.10 -10.67 -7.83
C LEU A 10 25.66 -12.01 -7.34
N SER A 11 24.79 -13.01 -7.11
CA SER A 11 25.23 -14.35 -6.70
C SER A 11 26.05 -15.06 -7.78
N GLU A 12 25.73 -14.88 -9.05
CA GLU A 12 26.52 -15.37 -10.19
C GLU A 12 27.89 -14.65 -10.26
N GLY A 13 27.95 -13.38 -9.86
CA GLY A 13 29.18 -12.61 -9.73
C GLY A 13 30.24 -13.26 -8.84
N SER A 14 29.79 -13.96 -7.78
CA SER A 14 30.70 -14.71 -6.88
C SER A 14 31.42 -15.90 -7.53
N LEU A 15 31.08 -16.26 -8.78
CA LEU A 15 31.82 -17.25 -9.57
C LEU A 15 32.98 -16.68 -10.34
N TYR A 16 33.11 -15.35 -10.43
CA TYR A 16 34.16 -14.66 -11.17
C TYR A 16 35.34 -14.28 -10.27
N PRO A 17 36.53 -14.03 -10.83
CA PRO A 17 37.65 -13.48 -10.10
C PRO A 17 37.31 -12.11 -9.52
N GLU A 18 37.71 -11.93 -8.25
CA GLU A 18 37.65 -10.63 -7.57
C GLU A 18 38.99 -9.94 -7.65
N VAL A 19 39.03 -8.69 -8.07
CA VAL A 19 40.23 -7.85 -8.12
C VAL A 19 40.03 -6.70 -7.16
N SER A 20 40.95 -6.57 -6.20
CA SER A 20 40.97 -5.47 -5.23
C SER A 20 42.27 -4.69 -5.30
N LEU A 21 42.20 -3.37 -5.15
CA LEU A 21 43.33 -2.47 -5.02
C LEU A 21 43.20 -1.71 -3.70
N THR A 22 44.16 -1.90 -2.81
CA THR A 22 44.19 -1.23 -1.51
C THR A 22 45.41 -0.32 -1.46
N ALA A 23 45.22 0.94 -1.05
CA ALA A 23 46.29 1.87 -0.76
C ALA A 23 46.19 2.27 0.71
N GLY A 24 47.31 2.12 1.44
CA GLY A 24 47.38 2.43 2.85
C GLY A 24 48.54 3.41 3.12
N VAL A 25 48.37 4.29 4.10
CA VAL A 25 49.42 5.12 4.70
C VAL A 25 49.27 4.99 6.19
N GLU A 26 50.33 4.51 6.84
CA GLU A 26 50.37 4.31 8.27
C GLU A 26 51.53 5.06 8.88
N ARG A 27 51.31 5.78 9.96
CA ARG A 27 52.33 6.39 10.78
C ARG A 27 52.26 5.77 12.18
N ALA A 28 53.27 5.03 12.56
CA ALA A 28 53.41 4.45 13.88
C ALA A 28 54.46 5.26 14.68
N HIS A 29 54.03 5.76 15.85
CA HIS A 29 54.90 6.49 16.78
C HIS A 29 55.09 5.62 18.04
N GLU A 30 56.34 5.39 18.42
CA GLU A 30 56.72 4.61 19.63
C GLU A 30 56.13 3.19 19.71
N SER A 31 55.90 2.51 18.57
CA SER A 31 55.24 1.19 18.55
C SER A 31 56.12 0.03 19.08
N SER A 32 57.45 0.19 19.10
CA SER A 32 58.36 -0.87 19.52
C SER A 32 59.60 -0.39 20.29
N THR A 33 59.98 0.89 20.24
CA THR A 33 61.11 1.48 20.93
C THR A 33 60.79 2.96 21.21
N GLU A 34 61.19 3.48 22.38
CA GLU A 34 61.09 4.91 22.68
C GLU A 34 61.77 5.74 21.56
N ASP A 35 61.12 6.81 21.11
CA ASP A 35 61.59 7.76 20.12
C ASP A 35 61.68 7.22 18.66
N PHE A 36 61.03 6.08 18.34
CA PHE A 36 60.98 5.53 17.00
C PHE A 36 59.65 5.86 16.28
N THR A 37 59.73 6.60 15.17
CA THR A 37 58.61 6.88 14.29
C THR A 37 58.82 6.15 12.96
N SER A 38 57.82 5.39 12.53
CA SER A 38 57.83 4.71 11.25
C SER A 38 56.67 5.21 10.37
N ASP A 39 56.99 5.66 9.18
CA ASP A 39 56.00 6.03 8.13
C ASP A 39 56.02 4.94 7.05
N THR A 40 54.88 4.28 6.84
CA THR A 40 54.74 3.23 5.83
C THR A 40 53.66 3.65 4.84
N ALA A 41 53.97 3.53 3.55
CA ALA A 41 52.99 3.68 2.49
C ALA A 41 52.99 2.43 1.61
N ASP A 42 51.85 1.82 1.41
CA ASP A 42 51.72 0.61 0.62
C ASP A 42 50.57 0.72 -0.41
N ILE A 43 50.79 0.03 -1.54
CA ILE A 43 49.74 -0.17 -2.57
C ILE A 43 49.74 -1.67 -2.88
N ILE A 44 48.63 -2.33 -2.59
CA ILE A 44 48.45 -3.76 -2.78
C ILE A 44 47.37 -4.03 -3.81
N ALA A 45 47.75 -4.72 -4.90
CA ALA A 45 46.78 -5.26 -5.86
C ALA A 45 46.60 -6.76 -5.59
N SER A 46 45.40 -7.21 -5.34
CA SER A 46 45.07 -8.61 -5.06
C SER A 46 44.05 -9.13 -6.07
N VAL A 47 44.28 -10.37 -6.53
CA VAL A 47 43.35 -11.12 -7.38
C VAL A 47 42.98 -12.42 -6.68
N SER A 48 41.71 -12.61 -6.37
CA SER A 48 41.17 -13.83 -5.75
C SER A 48 40.31 -14.59 -6.74
N ILE A 49 40.68 -15.86 -7.01
CA ILE A 49 39.95 -16.71 -7.97
C ILE A 49 39.35 -17.89 -7.21
N PRO A 50 38.01 -18.01 -7.12
CA PRO A 50 37.36 -19.13 -6.44
C PRO A 50 37.39 -20.39 -7.33
N LEU A 51 38.39 -21.29 -7.12
CA LEU A 51 38.52 -22.53 -7.90
C LEU A 51 37.57 -23.62 -7.39
N TYR A 52 37.46 -23.83 -6.08
CA TYR A 52 36.60 -24.82 -5.46
C TYR A 52 36.19 -24.42 -4.06
N GLN A 53 34.87 -24.28 -3.83
CA GLN A 53 34.28 -23.86 -2.55
C GLN A 53 33.25 -24.87 -2.04
N GLN A 54 33.52 -26.17 -2.22
CA GLN A 54 32.63 -27.27 -1.74
C GLN A 54 31.16 -27.13 -2.22
N GLY A 55 30.92 -26.46 -3.34
CA GLY A 55 29.59 -26.23 -3.90
C GLY A 55 28.78 -25.08 -3.27
N ALA A 56 29.35 -24.35 -2.29
CA ALA A 56 28.64 -23.27 -1.59
C ALA A 56 28.15 -22.17 -2.54
N VAL A 57 29.01 -21.70 -3.45
CA VAL A 57 28.65 -20.65 -4.42
C VAL A 57 27.54 -21.12 -5.37
N TYR A 58 27.66 -22.33 -5.91
CA TYR A 58 26.59 -22.90 -6.75
C TYR A 58 25.26 -23.08 -6.01
N SER A 59 25.32 -23.43 -4.72
CA SER A 59 24.15 -23.51 -3.85
C SER A 59 23.54 -22.13 -3.63
N GLY A 60 24.36 -21.10 -3.42
CA GLY A 60 23.92 -19.71 -3.32
C GLY A 60 23.19 -19.23 -4.56
N VAL A 61 23.74 -19.47 -5.75
CA VAL A 61 23.10 -19.13 -7.04
C VAL A 61 21.75 -19.85 -7.19
N ARG A 62 21.69 -21.15 -6.85
CA ARG A 62 20.40 -21.89 -6.90
C ARG A 62 19.38 -21.31 -5.93
N SER A 63 19.80 -20.96 -4.71
CA SER A 63 18.94 -20.30 -3.72
C SER A 63 18.41 -18.96 -4.22
N ALA A 64 19.27 -18.11 -4.78
CA ALA A 64 18.87 -16.83 -5.37
C ALA A 64 17.87 -17.01 -6.52
N LYS A 65 18.05 -18.01 -7.39
CA LYS A 65 17.08 -18.34 -8.45
C LYS A 65 15.72 -18.80 -7.91
N GLN A 66 15.70 -19.57 -6.82
CA GLN A 66 14.45 -19.94 -6.16
C GLN A 66 13.75 -18.73 -5.53
N THR A 67 14.51 -17.83 -4.91
CA THR A 67 13.97 -16.57 -4.36
C THR A 67 13.38 -15.68 -5.45
N ALA A 68 14.03 -15.58 -6.59
CA ALA A 68 13.49 -14.86 -7.76
C ALA A 68 12.19 -15.50 -8.28
N GLY A 69 12.11 -16.83 -8.32
CA GLY A 69 10.89 -17.58 -8.62
C GLY A 69 9.76 -17.30 -7.63
N GLN A 70 10.08 -17.26 -6.34
CA GLN A 70 9.13 -16.90 -5.29
C GLN A 70 8.61 -15.46 -5.47
N ALA A 71 9.49 -14.50 -5.74
CA ALA A 71 9.10 -13.11 -5.97
C ALA A 71 8.12 -12.97 -7.16
N ARG A 72 8.28 -13.78 -8.20
CA ARG A 72 7.36 -13.83 -9.35
C ARG A 72 5.98 -14.34 -8.93
N ILE A 73 5.92 -15.41 -8.14
CA ILE A 73 4.65 -15.97 -7.63
C ILE A 73 3.93 -14.95 -6.74
N GLN A 74 4.68 -14.19 -5.91
CA GLN A 74 4.12 -13.13 -5.08
C GLN A 74 3.48 -12.00 -5.89
N ILE A 75 4.03 -11.68 -7.07
CA ILE A 75 3.39 -10.72 -8.00
C ILE A 75 2.05 -11.24 -8.50
N ASP A 76 1.99 -12.52 -8.88
CA ASP A 76 0.74 -13.13 -9.35
C ASP A 76 -0.31 -13.21 -8.22
N GLU A 77 0.12 -13.44 -6.97
CA GLU A 77 -0.73 -13.41 -5.80
C GLU A 77 -1.26 -11.99 -5.55
N ALA A 78 -0.39 -10.99 -5.52
CA ALA A 78 -0.77 -9.59 -5.35
C ALA A 78 -1.74 -9.14 -6.45
N ARG A 79 -1.50 -9.52 -7.70
CA ARG A 79 -2.40 -9.23 -8.83
C ARG A 79 -3.80 -9.79 -8.61
N ARG A 80 -3.91 -11.06 -8.18
CA ARG A 80 -5.21 -11.68 -7.88
C ARG A 80 -5.92 -10.97 -6.75
N SER A 81 -5.21 -10.65 -5.68
CA SER A 81 -5.75 -9.91 -4.54
C SER A 81 -6.28 -8.52 -4.92
N VAL A 82 -5.55 -7.79 -5.77
CA VAL A 82 -6.01 -6.48 -6.27
C VAL A 82 -7.30 -6.62 -7.10
N ILE A 83 -7.37 -7.63 -7.99
CA ILE A 83 -8.57 -7.87 -8.79
C ILE A 83 -9.77 -8.23 -7.89
N GLU A 84 -9.56 -9.12 -6.92
CA GLU A 84 -10.59 -9.51 -5.95
C GLU A 84 -11.10 -8.30 -5.16
N ASN A 85 -10.19 -7.49 -4.58
CA ASN A 85 -10.55 -6.30 -3.82
C ASN A 85 -11.31 -5.27 -4.66
N ALA A 86 -10.88 -5.04 -5.90
CA ALA A 86 -11.56 -4.11 -6.80
C ALA A 86 -12.96 -4.60 -7.19
N THR A 87 -13.10 -5.90 -7.48
CA THR A 87 -14.41 -6.50 -7.81
C THR A 87 -15.36 -6.44 -6.62
N SER A 88 -14.89 -6.82 -5.41
CA SER A 88 -15.68 -6.78 -4.18
C SER A 88 -16.12 -5.35 -3.85
N ALA A 89 -15.24 -4.35 -3.98
CA ALA A 89 -15.59 -2.95 -3.75
C ALA A 89 -16.65 -2.47 -4.75
N TRP A 90 -16.52 -2.86 -6.01
CA TRP A 90 -17.51 -2.53 -7.04
C TRP A 90 -18.88 -3.15 -6.77
N GLU A 91 -18.94 -4.44 -6.43
CA GLU A 91 -20.17 -5.14 -6.09
C GLU A 91 -20.85 -4.52 -4.85
N THR A 92 -20.05 -4.13 -3.84
CA THR A 92 -20.55 -3.39 -2.68
C THR A 92 -21.19 -2.08 -3.07
N LEU A 93 -20.58 -1.31 -3.97
CA LEU A 93 -21.16 -0.05 -4.47
C LEU A 93 -22.47 -0.28 -5.23
N VAL A 94 -22.51 -1.30 -6.10
CA VAL A 94 -23.73 -1.64 -6.85
C VAL A 94 -24.86 -2.01 -5.89
N THR A 95 -24.59 -2.84 -4.88
CA THR A 95 -25.55 -3.24 -3.85
C THR A 95 -26.03 -2.05 -3.02
N ALA A 96 -25.12 -1.16 -2.60
CA ALA A 96 -25.48 0.03 -1.84
C ALA A 96 -26.38 0.99 -2.63
N ARG A 97 -26.15 1.14 -3.93
CA ARG A 97 -27.01 1.95 -4.81
C ARG A 97 -28.40 1.33 -4.98
N ALA A 98 -28.50 0.02 -5.16
CA ALA A 98 -29.78 -0.69 -5.21
C ALA A 98 -30.55 -0.57 -3.88
N SER A 99 -29.83 -0.59 -2.74
CA SER A 99 -30.42 -0.37 -1.42
C SER A 99 -31.07 1.03 -1.29
N ILE A 100 -30.45 2.08 -1.83
CA ILE A 100 -31.03 3.43 -1.82
C ILE A 100 -32.38 3.43 -2.56
N GLU A 101 -32.46 2.81 -3.72
CA GLU A 101 -33.70 2.73 -4.50
C GLU A 101 -34.83 2.01 -3.71
N SER A 102 -34.49 0.90 -3.08
CA SER A 102 -35.40 0.14 -2.22
C SER A 102 -35.86 0.96 -1.02
N GLN A 103 -34.96 1.66 -0.33
CA GLN A 103 -35.32 2.50 0.83
C GLN A 103 -36.12 3.74 0.43
N GLN A 104 -35.92 4.31 -0.76
CA GLN A 104 -36.75 5.38 -1.28
C GLN A 104 -38.18 4.91 -1.52
N ALA A 105 -38.37 3.71 -2.08
CA ALA A 105 -39.70 3.13 -2.27
C ALA A 105 -40.39 2.86 -0.92
N GLN A 106 -39.63 2.41 0.10
CA GLN A 106 -40.15 2.19 1.45
C GLN A 106 -40.59 3.50 2.09
N VAL A 107 -39.80 4.58 2.00
CA VAL A 107 -40.22 5.91 2.49
C VAL A 107 -41.51 6.36 1.81
N SER A 108 -41.60 6.25 0.49
CA SER A 108 -42.82 6.62 -0.25
C SER A 108 -44.04 5.80 0.20
N SER A 109 -43.86 4.50 0.43
CA SER A 109 -44.94 3.62 0.93
C SER A 109 -45.36 3.99 2.34
N ALA A 110 -44.42 4.30 3.23
CA ALA A 110 -44.70 4.74 4.60
C ALA A 110 -45.40 6.12 4.63
N GLU A 111 -45.07 7.04 3.72
CA GLU A 111 -45.76 8.34 3.59
C GLU A 111 -47.22 8.15 3.16
N VAL A 112 -47.50 7.27 2.20
CA VAL A 112 -48.87 6.94 1.77
C VAL A 112 -49.64 6.26 2.89
N ALA A 113 -49.01 5.34 3.64
CA ALA A 113 -49.63 4.66 4.76
C ALA A 113 -49.99 5.64 5.89
N LEU A 114 -49.08 6.57 6.22
CA LEU A 114 -49.36 7.61 7.22
C LEU A 114 -50.52 8.50 6.81
N ASP A 115 -50.58 8.97 5.57
CA ASP A 115 -51.70 9.78 5.04
C ASP A 115 -53.03 8.99 5.15
N GLY A 116 -53.01 7.69 4.85
CA GLY A 116 -54.17 6.81 5.01
C GLY A 116 -54.66 6.73 6.45
N VAL A 117 -53.75 6.41 7.40
CA VAL A 117 -54.07 6.29 8.82
C VAL A 117 -54.54 7.64 9.41
N GLN A 118 -53.95 8.77 9.02
CA GLN A 118 -54.39 10.10 9.43
C GLN A 118 -55.82 10.43 8.98
N ARG A 119 -56.18 10.07 7.73
CA ARG A 119 -57.56 10.21 7.22
C ARG A 119 -58.54 9.33 7.97
N GLU A 120 -58.21 8.07 8.23
CA GLU A 120 -59.01 7.15 9.03
C GLU A 120 -59.19 7.64 10.48
N ALA A 121 -58.15 8.19 11.10
CA ALA A 121 -58.22 8.76 12.44
C ALA A 121 -59.10 10.02 12.48
N SER A 122 -59.10 10.84 11.42
CA SER A 122 -59.94 12.05 11.34
C SER A 122 -61.45 11.75 11.33
N VAL A 123 -61.84 10.56 10.87
CA VAL A 123 -63.24 10.10 10.89
C VAL A 123 -63.55 9.14 12.05
N GLY A 124 -62.59 8.96 13.00
CA GLY A 124 -62.76 8.17 14.21
C GLY A 124 -62.59 6.66 14.02
N SER A 125 -62.09 6.19 12.86
CA SER A 125 -61.87 4.76 12.57
C SER A 125 -60.55 4.23 13.12
N ARG A 126 -59.59 5.10 13.50
CA ARG A 126 -58.27 4.77 14.07
C ARG A 126 -58.01 5.58 15.32
N THR A 127 -57.07 5.11 16.13
CA THR A 127 -56.63 5.79 17.36
C THR A 127 -55.45 6.73 17.08
N VAL A 128 -55.24 7.68 17.96
CA VAL A 128 -54.04 8.55 17.92
C VAL A 128 -52.76 7.72 18.05
N LEU A 129 -52.82 6.60 18.75
CA LEU A 129 -51.66 5.68 18.89
C LEU A 129 -51.28 5.08 17.52
N ASP A 130 -52.28 4.67 16.72
CA ASP A 130 -52.01 4.15 15.35
C ASP A 130 -51.31 5.19 14.46
N VAL A 131 -51.66 6.48 14.62
CA VAL A 131 -51.00 7.58 13.89
C VAL A 131 -49.54 7.74 14.34
N LEU A 132 -49.31 7.72 15.66
CA LEU A 132 -47.96 7.83 16.21
C LEU A 132 -47.05 6.66 15.82
N ASP A 133 -47.60 5.45 15.81
CA ASP A 133 -46.87 4.24 15.35
C ASP A 133 -46.48 4.37 13.87
N GLN A 134 -47.38 4.90 13.04
CA GLN A 134 -47.10 5.09 11.61
C GLN A 134 -46.11 6.26 11.36
N GLU A 135 -46.14 7.32 12.20
CA GLU A 135 -45.13 8.38 12.16
C GLU A 135 -43.73 7.84 12.54
N GLN A 136 -43.66 6.95 13.54
CA GLN A 136 -42.40 6.30 13.91
C GLN A 136 -41.87 5.41 12.80
N GLU A 137 -42.74 4.65 12.11
CA GLU A 137 -42.38 3.82 10.96
C GLU A 137 -41.80 4.67 9.81
N LEU A 138 -42.46 5.81 9.49
CA LEU A 138 -41.95 6.74 8.49
C LEU A 138 -40.59 7.34 8.91
N LEU A 139 -40.42 7.70 10.19
CA LEU A 139 -39.15 8.20 10.70
C LEU A 139 -38.05 7.17 10.54
N GLN A 140 -38.34 5.90 10.90
CA GLN A 140 -37.39 4.81 10.74
C GLN A 140 -37.00 4.60 9.27
N ALA A 141 -37.93 4.57 8.36
CA ALA A 141 -37.67 4.45 6.92
C ALA A 141 -36.77 5.58 6.40
N ARG A 142 -36.98 6.82 6.88
CA ARG A 142 -36.15 7.97 6.51
C ARG A 142 -34.71 7.84 7.08
N VAL A 143 -34.55 7.34 8.31
CA VAL A 143 -33.25 7.07 8.94
C VAL A 143 -32.49 6.01 8.13
N ASP A 144 -33.17 4.93 7.73
CA ASP A 144 -32.59 3.83 6.95
C ASP A 144 -32.14 4.31 5.56
N LEU A 145 -32.93 5.19 4.92
CA LEU A 145 -32.53 5.83 3.66
C LEU A 145 -31.25 6.68 3.80
N VAL A 146 -31.14 7.46 4.89
CA VAL A 146 -29.91 8.24 5.15
C VAL A 146 -28.72 7.30 5.39
N GLY A 147 -28.94 6.19 6.13
CA GLY A 147 -27.95 5.13 6.31
C GLY A 147 -27.45 4.57 4.98
N SER A 148 -28.38 4.18 4.10
CA SER A 148 -28.04 3.64 2.77
C SER A 148 -27.29 4.65 1.89
N ARG A 149 -27.62 5.95 1.96
CA ARG A 149 -26.88 7.01 1.25
C ARG A 149 -25.45 7.17 1.76
N ARG A 150 -25.27 7.11 3.09
CA ARG A 150 -23.93 7.12 3.70
C ARG A 150 -23.13 5.91 3.21
N ASP A 151 -23.70 4.71 3.22
CA ASP A 151 -23.03 3.47 2.83
C ASP A 151 -22.62 3.50 1.35
N ALA A 152 -23.47 4.04 0.48
CA ALA A 152 -23.12 4.25 -0.92
C ALA A 152 -21.95 5.24 -1.09
N ALA A 153 -21.93 6.34 -0.34
CA ALA A 153 -20.83 7.29 -0.37
C ALA A 153 -19.52 6.66 0.11
N VAL A 154 -19.54 5.86 1.19
CA VAL A 154 -18.40 5.11 1.67
C VAL A 154 -17.92 4.11 0.61
N ALA A 155 -18.82 3.35 -0.01
CA ALA A 155 -18.50 2.39 -1.07
C ALA A 155 -17.85 3.06 -2.29
N GLU A 156 -18.26 4.28 -2.68
CA GLU A 156 -17.59 5.04 -3.74
C GLU A 156 -16.13 5.35 -3.42
N PHE A 157 -15.83 5.72 -2.18
CA PHE A 157 -14.45 5.93 -1.75
C PHE A 157 -13.66 4.62 -1.65
N GLN A 158 -14.31 3.50 -1.28
CA GLN A 158 -13.68 2.18 -1.28
C GLN A 158 -13.27 1.74 -2.70
N VAL A 159 -14.12 1.98 -3.70
CA VAL A 159 -13.75 1.73 -5.12
C VAL A 159 -12.57 2.59 -5.53
N LYS A 160 -12.55 3.89 -5.19
CA LYS A 160 -11.41 4.78 -5.47
C LYS A 160 -10.13 4.30 -4.78
N ALA A 161 -10.24 3.79 -3.54
CA ALA A 161 -9.11 3.22 -2.81
C ALA A 161 -8.57 1.95 -3.50
N ALA A 162 -9.46 1.03 -3.90
CA ALA A 162 -9.10 -0.19 -4.61
C ALA A 162 -8.43 0.08 -5.97
N MET A 163 -8.79 1.20 -6.62
CA MET A 163 -8.15 1.68 -7.86
C MET A 163 -6.83 2.44 -7.63
N GLY A 164 -6.42 2.66 -6.37
CA GLY A 164 -5.26 3.51 -6.05
C GLY A 164 -5.49 5.01 -6.27
N ALA A 165 -6.73 5.42 -6.50
CA ALA A 165 -7.11 6.80 -6.82
C ALA A 165 -7.49 7.62 -5.57
N LEU A 166 -7.44 7.04 -4.36
CA LEU A 166 -7.74 7.72 -3.11
C LEU A 166 -6.49 8.46 -2.59
N ASN A 167 -6.04 9.46 -3.30
CA ASN A 167 -4.94 10.33 -2.90
C ASN A 167 -5.29 11.80 -3.13
N ALA A 168 -4.58 12.71 -2.46
CA ALA A 168 -4.86 14.14 -2.49
C ALA A 168 -4.78 14.75 -3.90
N GLN A 169 -3.87 14.25 -4.71
CA GLN A 169 -3.64 14.74 -6.07
C GLN A 169 -4.81 14.38 -7.01
N VAL A 170 -5.26 13.12 -6.99
CA VAL A 170 -6.39 12.66 -7.83
C VAL A 170 -7.71 13.26 -7.35
N LEU A 171 -7.88 13.45 -6.03
CA LEU A 171 -9.07 14.07 -5.46
C LEU A 171 -9.08 15.59 -5.58
N GLY A 172 -7.99 16.21 -6.07
CA GLY A 172 -7.89 17.67 -6.22
C GLY A 172 -8.00 18.42 -4.89
N LEU A 173 -7.50 17.84 -3.79
CA LEU A 173 -7.58 18.48 -2.49
C LEU A 173 -6.64 19.69 -2.41
N PRO A 174 -7.04 20.78 -1.76
CA PRO A 174 -6.23 21.99 -1.59
C PRO A 174 -5.15 21.79 -0.51
N VAL A 175 -4.24 20.85 -0.74
CA VAL A 175 -3.12 20.51 0.14
C VAL A 175 -1.82 20.59 -0.63
N GLU A 176 -0.74 20.99 0.04
CA GLU A 176 0.60 20.95 -0.52
C GLU A 176 1.04 19.50 -0.73
N ILE A 177 1.38 19.15 -1.97
CA ILE A 177 1.82 17.81 -2.33
C ILE A 177 3.33 17.75 -2.13
N TYR A 178 3.78 16.84 -1.25
CA TYR A 178 5.20 16.60 -1.01
C TYR A 178 5.88 16.06 -2.27
N ASP A 179 6.91 16.78 -2.74
CA ASP A 179 7.78 16.33 -3.83
C ASP A 179 8.84 15.35 -3.29
N THR A 180 8.65 14.07 -3.57
CA THR A 180 9.55 12.98 -3.13
C THR A 180 10.93 13.06 -3.78
N GLU A 181 11.06 13.69 -4.95
CA GLU A 181 12.34 13.81 -5.65
C GLU A 181 13.16 15.02 -5.20
N SER A 182 12.52 15.97 -4.54
CA SER A 182 13.17 17.22 -4.10
C SER A 182 14.40 16.94 -3.23
N ASN A 183 14.29 16.07 -2.24
CA ASN A 183 15.41 15.68 -1.38
C ASN A 183 16.48 14.91 -2.15
N TYR A 184 16.09 13.95 -2.98
CA TYR A 184 17.01 13.19 -3.83
C TYR A 184 17.82 14.12 -4.74
N ASN A 185 17.13 15.10 -5.39
CA ASN A 185 17.77 16.05 -6.28
C ASN A 185 18.75 17.00 -5.56
N LYS A 186 18.50 17.29 -4.27
CA LYS A 186 19.44 18.08 -3.43
C LYS A 186 20.72 17.30 -3.09
N VAL A 187 20.59 16.02 -2.75
CA VAL A 187 21.72 15.24 -2.19
C VAL A 187 22.49 14.42 -3.22
N LYS A 188 21.91 14.10 -4.40
CA LYS A 188 22.54 13.22 -5.41
C LYS A 188 23.89 13.71 -5.93
N GLY A 189 24.18 15.00 -5.82
CA GLY A 189 25.44 15.62 -6.25
C GLY A 189 26.38 15.98 -5.10
N GLN A 190 26.01 15.72 -3.86
CA GLN A 190 26.83 16.04 -2.69
C GLN A 190 27.80 14.92 -2.39
N TRP A 191 29.09 15.25 -2.36
CA TRP A 191 30.15 14.33 -1.99
C TRP A 191 30.51 14.42 -0.51
N TRP A 192 30.13 15.51 0.16
CA TRP A 192 30.44 15.83 1.56
C TRP A 192 29.24 16.54 2.19
N GLY A 193 29.02 16.27 3.46
CA GLY A 193 27.96 16.90 4.24
C GLY A 193 26.83 15.94 4.62
N THR A 194 26.05 16.34 5.61
CA THR A 194 24.91 15.56 6.16
C THR A 194 23.58 16.27 5.96
N ASP A 195 23.53 17.45 5.28
CA ASP A 195 22.36 18.29 5.12
C ASP A 195 21.68 18.08 3.74
#